data_f5dec7857a90d5acb2b645538d3e3514
#
_entry.id   f5dec7857a90d5acb2b645538d3e3514
#
_cell.length_a   1.000
_cell.length_b   1.000
_cell.length_c   1.000
_cell.angle_alpha   90.00
_cell.angle_beta   90.00
_cell.angle_gamma   90.00
#
_symmetry.space_group_name_H-M   'P 1'
#
loop_
_entity.id
_entity.type
_entity.pdbx_description
1 polymer ?
#
loop_
_entity_poly.entity_id
_entity_poly.type
_entity_poly.pdbx_seq_one_letter_code
_entity_poly.pdbx_strand_id
1 'polypeptide(L)'
;MSETMNDNQEFIDILLQNKRIIYKVCFMYARDNDDINDLYQDVVLNLWKAYQSFKGHSSISTWIYRIALNTCITSLRKKKNNDYVPLKQDIDLLDDCEHDEFLKQMNELIHRLDNVDKMYIMLWLDEKNYDEIAEIVGVSRNNVAIRLHRIKEKLKKMSDQ
;
A
#
# COMPACT_ATOMS: atom_id res chain seq x y z
N MET A 1 23.59 -23.13 12.09
CA MET A 1 23.49 -21.90 12.90
C MET A 1 23.90 -20.64 12.14
N SER A 2 24.95 -20.66 11.35
CA SER A 2 25.42 -19.50 10.59
C SER A 2 24.49 -19.10 9.45
N GLU A 3 23.83 -20.03 8.79
CA GLU A 3 22.90 -19.75 7.67
C GLU A 3 21.65 -19.02 8.15
N THR A 4 21.05 -19.46 9.24
CA THR A 4 19.84 -18.83 9.80
C THR A 4 20.09 -17.41 10.33
N MET A 5 21.28 -17.15 10.86
CA MET A 5 21.63 -15.80 11.30
C MET A 5 21.84 -14.85 10.13
N ASN A 6 22.39 -15.37 9.02
CA ASN A 6 22.59 -14.59 7.80
C ASN A 6 21.24 -14.25 7.13
N ASP A 7 20.32 -15.22 7.07
CA ASP A 7 18.99 -15.03 6.52
C ASP A 7 18.19 -13.98 7.29
N ASN A 8 18.30 -13.99 8.63
CA ASN A 8 17.63 -13.02 9.48
C ASN A 8 18.17 -11.61 9.23
N GLN A 9 19.48 -11.46 9.10
CA GLN A 9 20.09 -10.15 8.86
C GLN A 9 19.73 -9.63 7.47
N GLU A 10 19.73 -10.49 6.46
CA GLU A 10 19.34 -10.13 5.11
C GLU A 10 17.89 -9.66 5.05
N PHE A 11 17.00 -10.37 5.73
CA PHE A 11 15.58 -9.97 5.82
C PHE A 11 15.41 -8.61 6.50
N ILE A 12 16.12 -8.38 7.60
CA ILE A 12 16.08 -7.08 8.30
C ILE A 12 16.55 -5.96 7.38
N ASP A 13 17.62 -6.18 6.62
CA ASP A 13 18.13 -5.20 5.66
C ASP A 13 17.10 -4.89 4.57
N ILE A 14 16.42 -5.90 4.05
CA ILE A 14 15.33 -5.73 3.08
C ILE A 14 14.20 -4.88 3.67
N LEU A 15 13.78 -5.16 4.90
CA LEU A 15 12.75 -4.39 5.59
C LEU A 15 13.14 -2.93 5.76
N LEU A 16 14.37 -2.67 6.20
CA LEU A 16 14.85 -1.31 6.44
C LEU A 16 14.94 -0.51 5.14
N GLN A 17 15.35 -1.14 4.05
CA GLN A 17 15.42 -0.48 2.74
C GLN A 17 14.05 -0.19 2.13
N ASN A 18 13.03 -0.94 2.52
CA ASN A 18 11.69 -0.86 1.94
C ASN A 18 10.61 -0.44 2.94
N LYS A 19 10.99 0.07 4.10
CA LYS A 19 10.02 0.46 5.14
C LYS A 19 9.04 1.53 4.69
N ARG A 20 9.45 2.43 3.78
CA ARG A 20 8.58 3.48 3.24
C ARG A 20 7.42 2.89 2.45
N ILE A 21 7.67 1.84 1.68
CA ILE A 21 6.62 1.13 0.92
C ILE A 21 5.60 0.56 1.90
N ILE A 22 6.06 -0.12 2.94
CA ILE A 22 5.18 -0.74 3.94
C ILE A 22 4.35 0.33 4.65
N TYR A 23 4.98 1.41 5.06
CA TYR A 23 4.29 2.53 5.71
C TYR A 23 3.23 3.18 4.82
N LYS A 24 3.55 3.42 3.55
CA LYS A 24 2.61 4.00 2.60
C LYS A 24 1.35 3.15 2.45
N VAL A 25 1.53 1.84 2.30
CA VAL A 25 0.40 0.93 2.16
C VAL A 25 -0.43 0.91 3.43
N CYS A 26 0.21 0.80 4.58
CA CYS A 26 -0.48 0.79 5.87
C CYS A 26 -1.23 2.10 6.11
N PHE A 27 -0.60 3.24 5.81
CA PHE A 27 -1.21 4.57 5.91
C PHE A 27 -2.47 4.68 5.04
N MET A 28 -2.40 4.15 3.83
CA MET A 28 -3.53 4.22 2.88
C MET A 28 -4.78 3.52 3.43
N TYR A 29 -4.62 2.44 4.20
CA TYR A 29 -5.72 1.61 4.66
C TYR A 29 -6.02 1.71 6.15
N ALA A 30 -5.18 2.41 6.91
CA ALA A 30 -5.36 2.54 8.35
C ALA A 30 -6.42 3.58 8.70
N ARG A 31 -7.06 3.40 9.85
CA ARG A 31 -8.05 4.34 10.39
C ARG A 31 -7.39 5.40 11.27
N ASP A 32 -6.32 5.03 11.98
CA ASP A 32 -5.60 5.89 12.92
C ASP A 32 -4.16 5.39 13.09
N ASN A 33 -3.40 6.04 13.97
CA ASN A 33 -2.01 5.68 14.21
C ASN A 33 -1.84 4.28 14.81
N ASP A 34 -2.73 3.88 15.70
CA ASP A 34 -2.68 2.54 16.30
C ASP A 34 -2.91 1.47 15.24
N ASP A 35 -3.85 1.73 14.32
CA ASP A 35 -4.14 0.82 13.23
C ASP A 35 -2.96 0.70 12.26
N ILE A 36 -2.22 1.80 12.01
CA ILE A 36 -1.00 1.75 11.19
C ILE A 36 0.01 0.79 11.82
N ASN A 37 0.24 0.91 13.12
CA ASN A 37 1.19 0.07 13.83
C ASN A 37 0.79 -1.41 13.77
N ASP A 38 -0.49 -1.70 13.96
CA ASP A 38 -1.01 -3.06 13.88
C ASP A 38 -0.86 -3.64 12.47
N LEU A 39 -1.22 -2.86 11.46
CA LEU A 39 -1.07 -3.28 10.05
C LEU A 39 0.40 -3.49 9.69
N TYR A 40 1.26 -2.60 10.15
CA TYR A 40 2.70 -2.70 9.89
C TYR A 40 3.27 -4.00 10.47
N GLN A 41 2.91 -4.33 11.70
CA GLN A 41 3.33 -5.58 12.34
C GLN A 41 2.81 -6.80 11.58
N ASP A 42 1.56 -6.77 11.16
CA ASP A 42 0.96 -7.86 10.39
C ASP A 42 1.67 -8.04 9.04
N VAL A 43 1.99 -6.95 8.36
CA VAL A 43 2.72 -6.99 7.09
C VAL A 43 4.12 -7.57 7.30
N VAL A 44 4.85 -7.11 8.30
CA VAL A 44 6.20 -7.62 8.60
C VAL A 44 6.15 -9.11 8.92
N LEU A 45 5.17 -9.54 9.71
CA LEU A 45 5.00 -10.96 10.04
C LEU A 45 4.73 -11.80 8.79
N ASN A 46 3.85 -11.32 7.91
CA ASN A 46 3.53 -12.02 6.68
C ASN A 46 4.72 -12.05 5.70
N LEU A 47 5.48 -10.96 5.64
CA LEU A 47 6.73 -10.93 4.86
C LEU A 47 7.72 -11.95 5.38
N TRP A 48 7.89 -12.03 6.69
CA TRP A 48 8.78 -13.01 7.31
C TRP A 48 8.40 -14.45 6.97
N LYS A 49 7.10 -14.75 7.10
CA LYS A 49 6.58 -16.08 6.76
C LYS A 49 6.80 -16.44 5.29
N ALA A 50 6.66 -15.47 4.41
CA ALA A 50 6.79 -15.65 2.97
C ALA A 50 8.24 -15.62 2.48
N TYR A 51 9.15 -15.04 3.25
CA TYR A 51 10.53 -14.80 2.84
C TYR A 51 11.25 -16.12 2.50
N GLN A 52 11.03 -17.17 3.27
CA GLN A 52 11.67 -18.46 3.06
C GLN A 52 11.26 -19.09 1.72
N SER A 53 10.09 -18.77 1.21
CA SER A 53 9.60 -19.28 -0.07
C SER A 53 9.80 -18.32 -1.23
N PHE A 54 10.36 -17.14 -0.98
CA PHE A 54 10.65 -16.16 -2.02
C PHE A 54 11.80 -16.62 -2.89
N LYS A 55 11.53 -16.84 -4.19
CA LYS A 55 12.49 -17.41 -5.14
C LYS A 55 13.01 -16.38 -6.16
N GLY A 56 12.77 -15.10 -5.96
CA GLY A 56 13.27 -14.08 -6.87
C GLY A 56 12.55 -13.98 -8.21
N HIS A 57 11.33 -14.51 -8.33
CA HIS A 57 10.54 -14.43 -9.56
C HIS A 57 10.00 -13.02 -9.85
N SER A 58 10.04 -12.15 -8.88
CA SER A 58 9.68 -10.76 -9.02
C SER A 58 10.73 -9.89 -8.33
N SER A 59 10.69 -8.58 -8.55
CA SER A 59 11.52 -7.65 -7.77
C SER A 59 11.07 -7.69 -6.30
N ILE A 60 11.98 -7.35 -5.40
CA ILE A 60 11.67 -7.26 -3.96
C ILE A 60 10.56 -6.25 -3.73
N SER A 61 10.59 -5.12 -4.40
CA SER A 61 9.57 -4.09 -4.31
C SER A 61 8.18 -4.63 -4.69
N THR A 62 8.06 -5.35 -5.80
CA THR A 62 6.81 -5.98 -6.22
C THR A 62 6.32 -6.98 -5.19
N TRP A 63 7.21 -7.82 -4.68
CA TRP A 63 6.88 -8.82 -3.66
C TRP A 63 6.35 -8.17 -2.38
N ILE A 64 7.01 -7.11 -1.90
CA ILE A 64 6.59 -6.38 -0.71
C ILE A 64 5.21 -5.74 -0.92
N TYR A 65 4.99 -5.07 -2.06
CA TYR A 65 3.69 -4.47 -2.38
C TYR A 65 2.58 -5.51 -2.36
N ARG A 66 2.79 -6.67 -2.98
CA ARG A 66 1.77 -7.73 -3.04
C ARG A 66 1.37 -8.20 -1.64
N ILE A 67 2.35 -8.46 -0.79
CA ILE A 67 2.07 -8.95 0.56
C ILE A 67 1.47 -7.85 1.43
N ALA A 68 1.98 -6.63 1.36
CA ALA A 68 1.46 -5.50 2.14
C ALA A 68 0.02 -5.17 1.76
N LEU A 69 -0.26 -5.06 0.47
CA LEU A 69 -1.61 -4.77 -0.02
C LEU A 69 -2.59 -5.88 0.36
N ASN A 70 -2.20 -7.11 0.16
CA ASN A 70 -3.05 -8.26 0.49
C ASN A 70 -3.33 -8.33 1.99
N THR A 71 -2.34 -8.06 2.83
CA THR A 71 -2.49 -8.04 4.28
C THR A 71 -3.47 -6.96 4.72
N CYS A 72 -3.31 -5.74 4.21
CA CYS A 72 -4.17 -4.61 4.57
C CYS A 72 -5.60 -4.82 4.09
N ILE A 73 -5.79 -5.27 2.86
CA ILE A 73 -7.12 -5.54 2.29
C ILE A 73 -7.82 -6.66 3.07
N THR A 74 -7.10 -7.71 3.42
CA THR A 74 -7.65 -8.81 4.22
C THR A 74 -8.07 -8.33 5.60
N SER A 75 -7.26 -7.50 6.24
CA SER A 75 -7.58 -6.89 7.54
C SER A 75 -8.86 -6.06 7.47
N LEU A 76 -9.02 -5.27 6.41
CA LEU A 76 -10.23 -4.47 6.21
C LEU A 76 -11.48 -5.32 6.03
N ARG A 77 -11.38 -6.43 5.30
CA ARG A 77 -12.50 -7.36 5.14
C ARG A 77 -12.97 -7.92 6.47
N LYS A 78 -12.04 -8.23 7.38
CA LYS A 78 -12.35 -8.73 8.72
C LYS A 78 -13.00 -7.66 9.59
N LYS A 79 -12.66 -6.39 9.40
CA LYS A 79 -13.18 -5.26 10.18
C LYS A 79 -14.46 -4.64 9.59
N LYS A 80 -14.90 -5.10 8.42
CA LYS A 80 -16.02 -4.51 7.68
C LYS A 80 -17.36 -4.55 8.42
N ASN A 81 -17.49 -5.39 9.45
CA ASN A 81 -18.69 -5.49 10.29
C ASN A 81 -18.68 -4.51 11.47
N ASN A 82 -17.63 -3.72 11.64
CA ASN A 82 -17.51 -2.72 12.69
C ASN A 82 -17.57 -1.32 12.09
N ASP A 83 -18.21 -0.42 12.79
CA ASP A 83 -18.60 0.92 12.36
C ASP A 83 -17.51 1.66 11.59
N TYR A 84 -17.93 2.27 10.46
CA TYR A 84 -17.12 3.16 9.67
C TYR A 84 -16.71 4.37 10.51
N VAL A 85 -15.42 4.46 10.80
CA VAL A 85 -14.85 5.64 11.45
C VAL A 85 -14.10 6.44 10.37
N PRO A 86 -14.49 7.70 10.13
CA PRO A 86 -13.78 8.51 9.14
C PRO A 86 -12.33 8.72 9.56
N LEU A 87 -11.44 8.73 8.58
CA LEU A 87 -10.02 8.94 8.81
C LEU A 87 -9.75 10.20 9.61
N LYS A 88 -8.98 10.07 10.67
CA LYS A 88 -8.51 11.23 11.42
C LYS A 88 -7.40 11.91 10.65
N GLN A 89 -7.51 13.24 10.59
CA GLN A 89 -6.61 14.09 9.81
C GLN A 89 -5.19 14.22 10.40
N ASP A 90 -4.93 13.59 11.53
CA ASP A 90 -3.71 13.84 12.33
C ASP A 90 -2.62 12.79 12.12
N ILE A 91 -2.49 12.26 10.92
CA ILE A 91 -1.42 11.29 10.67
C ILE A 91 -0.20 12.00 10.10
N ASP A 92 0.76 12.29 10.98
CA ASP A 92 2.02 12.98 10.71
C ASP A 92 3.04 12.10 9.96
N LEU A 93 2.63 11.37 8.94
CA LEU A 93 3.57 10.45 8.26
C LEU A 93 4.32 11.06 7.10
N LEU A 94 3.98 12.29 6.72
CA LEU A 94 4.61 12.95 5.60
C LEU A 94 4.93 14.39 5.96
N ASP A 95 5.92 14.58 6.84
CA ASP A 95 6.43 15.90 7.19
C ASP A 95 6.77 16.75 5.95
N ASP A 96 7.13 16.10 4.86
CA ASP A 96 7.50 16.77 3.61
C ASP A 96 6.29 17.27 2.81
N CYS A 97 5.07 16.82 3.12
CA CYS A 97 3.86 17.15 2.37
C CYS A 97 2.92 18.13 3.07
N GLU A 98 3.23 18.53 4.31
CA GLU A 98 2.36 19.38 5.11
C GLU A 98 2.17 20.79 4.55
N HIS A 99 3.07 21.23 3.70
CA HIS A 99 3.06 22.60 3.17
C HIS A 99 2.40 22.75 1.80
N ASP A 100 1.99 21.63 1.17
CA ASP A 100 1.36 21.67 -0.15
C ASP A 100 -0.13 21.40 -0.04
N GLU A 101 -0.93 22.44 -0.19
CA GLU A 101 -2.40 22.37 -0.18
C GLU A 101 -2.93 21.42 -1.26
N PHE A 102 -2.26 21.39 -2.42
CA PHE A 102 -2.63 20.50 -3.52
C PHE A 102 -2.49 19.02 -3.12
N LEU A 103 -1.39 18.66 -2.47
CA LEU A 103 -1.15 17.30 -2.00
C LEU A 103 -2.16 16.88 -0.93
N LYS A 104 -2.54 17.79 -0.04
CA LYS A 104 -3.59 17.53 0.96
C LYS A 104 -4.93 17.24 0.30
N GLN A 105 -5.31 18.06 -0.67
CA GLN A 105 -6.55 17.86 -1.42
C GLN A 105 -6.55 16.55 -2.18
N MET A 106 -5.43 16.19 -2.82
CA MET A 106 -5.25 14.92 -3.50
C MET A 106 -5.42 13.75 -2.54
N ASN A 107 -4.79 13.81 -1.38
CA ASN A 107 -4.91 12.76 -0.35
C ASN A 107 -6.36 12.59 0.11
N GLU A 108 -7.07 13.67 0.34
CA GLU A 108 -8.48 13.61 0.73
C GLU A 108 -9.34 12.93 -0.34
N LEU A 109 -9.11 13.27 -1.60
CA LEU A 109 -9.82 12.65 -2.72
C LEU A 109 -9.51 11.16 -2.84
N ILE A 110 -8.25 10.79 -2.68
CA ILE A 110 -7.82 9.39 -2.74
C ILE A 110 -8.48 8.58 -1.62
N HIS A 111 -8.57 9.15 -0.41
CA HIS A 111 -9.22 8.48 0.71
C HIS A 111 -10.71 8.22 0.50
N ARG A 112 -11.37 8.95 -0.40
CA ARG A 112 -12.77 8.72 -0.76
C ARG A 112 -12.96 7.57 -1.76
N LEU A 113 -11.89 7.13 -2.39
CA LEU A 113 -11.95 5.99 -3.32
C LEU A 113 -12.18 4.70 -2.53
N ASP A 114 -12.74 3.68 -3.21
CA ASP A 114 -12.83 2.37 -2.61
C ASP A 114 -11.44 1.73 -2.46
N ASN A 115 -11.37 0.63 -1.72
CA ASN A 115 -10.09 0.01 -1.37
C ASN A 115 -9.31 -0.49 -2.59
N VAL A 116 -10.01 -0.95 -3.63
CA VAL A 116 -9.38 -1.44 -4.85
C VAL A 116 -8.82 -0.27 -5.67
N ASP A 117 -9.61 0.78 -5.82
CA ASP A 117 -9.18 1.98 -6.57
C ASP A 117 -7.97 2.65 -5.88
N LYS A 118 -7.95 2.70 -4.54
CA LYS A 118 -6.80 3.20 -3.79
C LYS A 118 -5.51 2.47 -4.14
N MET A 119 -5.59 1.14 -4.25
CA MET A 119 -4.45 0.31 -4.60
C MET A 119 -3.86 0.71 -5.96
N TYR A 120 -4.71 0.82 -6.97
CA TYR A 120 -4.27 1.19 -8.32
C TYR A 120 -3.65 2.58 -8.38
N ILE A 121 -4.33 3.57 -7.79
CA ILE A 121 -3.85 4.96 -7.84
C ILE A 121 -2.56 5.15 -7.06
N MET A 122 -2.41 4.46 -5.93
CA MET A 122 -1.20 4.52 -5.14
C MET A 122 0.00 3.99 -5.92
N LEU A 123 -0.17 2.85 -6.59
CA LEU A 123 0.90 2.27 -7.41
C LEU A 123 1.26 3.17 -8.60
N TRP A 124 0.26 3.77 -9.22
CA TRP A 124 0.50 4.72 -10.31
C TRP A 124 1.25 5.97 -9.83
N LEU A 125 0.89 6.51 -8.67
CA LEU A 125 1.58 7.65 -8.07
C LEU A 125 3.02 7.32 -7.65
N ASP A 126 3.29 6.05 -7.34
CA ASP A 126 4.63 5.56 -7.04
C ASP A 126 5.45 5.25 -8.30
N GLU A 127 5.00 5.77 -9.44
CA GLU A 127 5.67 5.66 -10.74
C GLU A 127 5.82 4.22 -11.25
N LYS A 128 4.96 3.31 -10.79
CA LYS A 128 4.91 1.96 -11.33
C LYS A 128 4.28 1.99 -12.71
N ASN A 129 4.89 1.30 -13.67
CA ASN A 129 4.29 1.18 -15.00
C ASN A 129 3.14 0.16 -14.99
N TYR A 130 2.37 0.08 -16.06
CA TYR A 130 1.19 -0.77 -16.13
C TYR A 130 1.53 -2.26 -16.00
N ASP A 131 2.67 -2.69 -16.52
CA ASP A 131 3.12 -4.09 -16.40
C ASP A 131 3.45 -4.44 -14.94
N GLU A 132 4.11 -3.53 -14.23
CA GLU A 132 4.42 -3.70 -12.81
C GLU A 132 3.15 -3.73 -11.96
N ILE A 133 2.21 -2.83 -12.23
CA ILE A 133 0.92 -2.80 -11.52
C ILE A 133 0.16 -4.10 -11.78
N ALA A 134 0.12 -4.55 -13.03
CA ALA A 134 -0.53 -5.80 -13.39
C ALA A 134 0.05 -6.99 -12.62
N GLU A 135 1.37 -7.04 -12.48
CA GLU A 135 2.04 -8.09 -11.72
C GLU A 135 1.72 -8.02 -10.23
N ILE A 136 1.75 -6.80 -9.65
CA ILE A 136 1.45 -6.60 -8.23
C ILE A 136 0.02 -6.99 -7.90
N VAL A 137 -0.93 -6.53 -8.71
CA VAL A 137 -2.36 -6.72 -8.46
C VAL A 137 -2.85 -8.10 -8.92
N GLY A 138 -2.19 -8.71 -9.88
CA GLY A 138 -2.57 -10.02 -10.41
C GLY A 138 -3.65 -9.95 -11.48
N VAL A 139 -3.62 -8.91 -12.33
CA VAL A 139 -4.58 -8.73 -13.45
C VAL A 139 -3.81 -8.47 -14.73
N SER A 140 -4.51 -8.38 -15.86
CA SER A 140 -3.88 -8.06 -17.14
C SER A 140 -3.50 -6.58 -17.21
N ARG A 141 -2.52 -6.26 -18.04
CA ARG A 141 -2.13 -4.88 -18.32
C ARG A 141 -3.31 -4.04 -18.85
N ASN A 142 -4.13 -4.64 -19.68
CA ASN A 142 -5.31 -3.97 -20.24
C ASN A 142 -6.31 -3.59 -19.14
N ASN A 143 -6.52 -4.48 -18.17
CA ASN A 143 -7.38 -4.19 -17.02
C ASN A 143 -6.83 -3.04 -16.19
N VAL A 144 -5.52 -2.96 -16.01
CA VAL A 144 -4.86 -1.84 -15.30
C VAL A 144 -5.16 -0.53 -16.02
N ALA A 145 -4.96 -0.50 -17.35
CA ALA A 145 -5.19 0.71 -18.16
C ALA A 145 -6.64 1.20 -18.05
N ILE A 146 -7.60 0.29 -18.19
CA ILE A 146 -9.03 0.61 -18.10
C ILE A 146 -9.37 1.11 -16.70
N ARG A 147 -8.91 0.41 -15.68
CA ARG A 147 -9.20 0.77 -14.27
C ARG A 147 -8.63 2.12 -13.90
N LEU A 148 -7.38 2.38 -14.25
CA LEU A 148 -6.73 3.67 -13.99
C LEU A 148 -7.43 4.81 -14.71
N HIS A 149 -7.85 4.60 -15.95
CA HIS A 149 -8.61 5.61 -16.68
C HIS A 149 -9.90 5.99 -15.94
N ARG A 150 -10.64 5.00 -15.48
CA ARG A 150 -11.89 5.22 -14.71
C ARG A 150 -11.62 5.94 -13.38
N ILE A 151 -10.53 5.57 -12.70
CA ILE A 151 -10.16 6.19 -11.43
C ILE A 151 -9.81 7.66 -11.63
N LYS A 152 -9.02 7.98 -12.66
CA LYS A 152 -8.66 9.36 -13.00
C LYS A 152 -9.89 10.19 -13.32
N GLU A 153 -10.84 9.64 -14.07
CA GLU A 153 -12.12 10.30 -14.35
C GLU A 153 -12.93 10.55 -13.09
N LYS A 154 -12.99 9.59 -12.18
CA LYS A 154 -13.64 9.75 -10.87
C LYS A 154 -13.01 10.87 -10.07
N LEU A 155 -11.69 10.90 -9.97
CA LEU A 155 -10.96 11.93 -9.22
C LEU A 155 -11.20 13.31 -9.82
N LYS A 156 -11.21 13.40 -11.14
CA LYS A 156 -11.50 14.66 -11.84
C LYS A 156 -12.90 15.18 -11.51
N LYS A 157 -13.91 14.32 -11.56
CA LYS A 157 -15.29 14.69 -11.20
C LYS A 157 -15.39 15.12 -9.73
N MET A 158 -14.72 14.42 -8.82
CA MET A 158 -14.71 14.78 -7.40
C MET A 158 -14.01 16.10 -7.15
N SER A 159 -12.97 16.40 -7.91
CA SER A 159 -12.22 17.65 -7.83
C SER A 159 -13.05 18.85 -8.33
N ASP A 160 -13.92 18.64 -9.30
CA ASP A 160 -14.76 19.69 -9.89
C ASP A 160 -15.99 20.04 -9.02
N GLN A 161 -16.23 19.28 -7.98
CA GLN A 161 -17.28 19.57 -6.99
C GLN A 161 -16.69 20.36 -5.83
#